data_c90264454492eaa2f66940d7ffe2965d
#
_entry.id   c90264454492eaa2f66940d7ffe2965d
#
_cell.length_a   1.000
_cell.length_b   1.000
_cell.length_c   1.000
_cell.angle_alpha   90.00
_cell.angle_beta   90.00
_cell.angle_gamma   90.00
#
_symmetry.space_group_name_H-M   'P 1'
#
loop_
_entity.id
_entity.type
_entity.pdbx_description
1 polymer ?
#
loop_
_entity_poly.entity_id
_entity_poly.type
_entity_poly.pdbx_seq_one_letter_code
_entity_poly.pdbx_strand_id
1 'polypeptide(L)'
;MSKTSLDKSKIKFLLLEGVHQNAVDTLKAAGYSNIEYLKTALSGDELKEKIADAHFIGIRSRTQLTADVFDCAKKLVAVGCFCIGTNQVDLEAARERGIAVFNAPYSNTRSVAELVLAEAILLLRGIPEKNASCHRGGWIKSAANSFEIRGKKLGIIGYGSIGTQLSVLAEALGMQVYFYDTVTKLPLGNAQQVGDLYELLGLADIVSLHVPELPSTQWMIGEKEIRAMKKGAILINAARGTVVRLEALAEAIKDEHLIGAAIDVFPVEPKSNDEEFESPLRGLDRVILTPHIGGSTAEAQANIGLEVAEKLVKYSDNGTSVSSVNFPEVALPAHPGKHRLLHIHRNIPGVMSDINKVFADNGINISGQFLQTNDKVGYVVIDVDAAYSDLALEKLQQVPGTIRSRVLF
;
A
#
# COMPACT_ATOMS: atom_id res chain seq x y z
N MET A 1 -27.16 -23.14 23.85
CA MET A 1 -25.75 -22.91 23.49
C MET A 1 -25.58 -21.41 23.26
N SER A 2 -24.81 -20.73 24.09
CA SER A 2 -24.53 -19.32 23.87
C SER A 2 -23.68 -19.20 22.62
N LYS A 3 -24.10 -18.36 21.67
CA LYS A 3 -23.34 -18.09 20.45
C LYS A 3 -22.31 -17.03 20.81
N THR A 4 -21.06 -17.42 20.93
CA THR A 4 -19.96 -16.55 21.33
C THR A 4 -19.35 -15.75 20.16
N SER A 5 -19.59 -16.16 18.92
CA SER A 5 -19.20 -15.40 17.71
C SER A 5 -20.45 -14.87 16.97
N LEU A 6 -20.24 -13.82 16.19
CA LEU A 6 -21.30 -13.22 15.40
C LEU A 6 -21.50 -14.03 14.11
N ASP A 7 -22.75 -14.38 13.80
CA ASP A 7 -23.10 -15.00 12.51
C ASP A 7 -22.65 -14.12 11.33
N LYS A 8 -22.07 -14.73 10.28
CA LYS A 8 -21.55 -14.02 9.11
C LYS A 8 -22.60 -13.10 8.45
N SER A 9 -23.88 -13.46 8.49
CA SER A 9 -24.97 -12.62 7.98
C SER A 9 -25.17 -11.32 8.75
N LYS A 10 -24.69 -11.25 9.99
CA LYS A 10 -24.76 -10.06 10.85
C LYS A 10 -23.52 -9.20 10.79
N ILE A 11 -22.42 -9.70 10.22
CA ILE A 11 -21.17 -8.96 10.05
C ILE A 11 -21.33 -8.02 8.86
N LYS A 12 -21.38 -6.72 9.14
CA LYS A 12 -21.54 -5.67 8.11
C LYS A 12 -20.20 -5.27 7.52
N PHE A 13 -20.10 -5.37 6.20
CA PHE A 13 -19.05 -4.78 5.40
C PHE A 13 -19.56 -3.50 4.74
N LEU A 14 -18.85 -2.38 4.92
CA LEU A 14 -19.07 -1.12 4.23
C LEU A 14 -17.94 -0.93 3.21
N LEU A 15 -18.24 -1.06 1.92
CA LEU A 15 -17.27 -0.90 0.83
C LEU A 15 -17.53 0.39 0.09
N LEU A 16 -16.55 1.28 0.05
CA LEU A 16 -16.65 2.63 -0.52
C LEU A 16 -15.79 2.77 -1.79
N GLU A 17 -15.97 3.89 -2.49
CA GLU A 17 -15.14 4.34 -3.61
C GLU A 17 -15.10 3.38 -4.81
N GLY A 18 -16.16 2.59 -4.98
CA GLY A 18 -16.26 1.67 -6.12
C GLY A 18 -15.12 0.65 -6.16
N VAL A 19 -14.76 0.03 -5.03
CA VAL A 19 -13.81 -1.09 -5.03
C VAL A 19 -14.26 -2.15 -6.04
N HIS A 20 -13.29 -2.87 -6.61
CA HIS A 20 -13.58 -3.81 -7.69
C HIS A 20 -14.59 -4.89 -7.27
N GLN A 21 -15.46 -5.31 -8.20
CA GLN A 21 -16.53 -6.29 -7.94
C GLN A 21 -16.00 -7.60 -7.34
N ASN A 22 -14.79 -8.02 -7.70
CA ASN A 22 -14.15 -9.20 -7.13
C ASN A 22 -14.10 -9.18 -5.59
N ALA A 23 -14.00 -8.00 -4.97
CA ALA A 23 -14.03 -7.90 -3.51
C ALA A 23 -15.39 -8.34 -2.97
N VAL A 24 -16.48 -7.86 -3.56
CA VAL A 24 -17.85 -8.24 -3.18
C VAL A 24 -18.08 -9.73 -3.40
N ASP A 25 -17.63 -10.25 -4.54
CA ASP A 25 -17.80 -11.66 -4.91
C ASP A 25 -17.02 -12.59 -3.97
N THR A 26 -15.80 -12.20 -3.58
CA THR A 26 -14.95 -12.92 -2.61
C THR A 26 -15.63 -12.96 -1.23
N LEU A 27 -16.15 -11.82 -0.76
CA LEU A 27 -16.86 -11.76 0.52
C LEU A 27 -18.14 -12.64 0.51
N LYS A 28 -18.91 -12.59 -0.59
CA LYS A 28 -20.10 -13.44 -0.75
C LYS A 28 -19.74 -14.92 -0.80
N ALA A 29 -18.69 -15.29 -1.53
CA ALA A 29 -18.20 -16.68 -1.60
C ALA A 29 -17.74 -17.19 -0.22
N ALA A 30 -17.23 -16.30 0.64
CA ALA A 30 -16.87 -16.62 2.01
C ALA A 30 -18.09 -16.65 2.98
N GLY A 31 -19.32 -16.40 2.50
CA GLY A 31 -20.57 -16.50 3.27
C GLY A 31 -21.03 -15.18 3.90
N TYR A 32 -20.43 -14.04 3.58
CA TYR A 32 -20.88 -12.73 4.05
C TYR A 32 -21.97 -12.18 3.15
N SER A 33 -23.13 -11.84 3.71
CA SER A 33 -24.29 -11.34 2.95
C SER A 33 -24.64 -9.88 3.26
N ASN A 34 -24.19 -9.34 4.39
CA ASN A 34 -24.46 -7.96 4.79
C ASN A 34 -23.35 -7.02 4.26
N ILE A 35 -23.43 -6.70 2.96
CA ILE A 35 -22.44 -5.87 2.27
C ILE A 35 -23.13 -4.63 1.73
N GLU A 36 -22.79 -3.47 2.29
CA GLU A 36 -23.16 -2.17 1.75
C GLU A 36 -22.05 -1.68 0.82
N TYR A 37 -22.39 -1.47 -0.45
CA TYR A 37 -21.44 -1.08 -1.49
C TYR A 37 -21.79 0.26 -2.10
N LEU A 38 -20.88 1.23 -2.00
CA LEU A 38 -21.02 2.58 -2.54
C LEU A 38 -19.90 2.90 -3.53
N LYS A 39 -20.27 3.55 -4.64
CA LYS A 39 -19.29 3.95 -5.68
C LYS A 39 -18.55 5.24 -5.33
N THR A 40 -19.02 5.97 -4.33
CA THR A 40 -18.48 7.27 -3.90
C THR A 40 -17.62 7.13 -2.65
N ALA A 41 -16.72 8.09 -2.45
CA ALA A 41 -16.09 8.34 -1.17
C ALA A 41 -17.10 9.00 -0.23
N LEU A 42 -16.95 8.78 1.07
CA LEU A 42 -17.74 9.45 2.11
C LEU A 42 -16.82 10.31 2.98
N SER A 43 -17.39 11.36 3.57
CA SER A 43 -16.68 12.25 4.50
C SER A 43 -17.64 12.85 5.54
N GLY A 44 -17.09 13.49 6.56
CA GLY A 44 -17.87 14.21 7.57
C GLY A 44 -18.88 13.32 8.29
N ASP A 45 -20.07 13.90 8.54
CA ASP A 45 -21.11 13.24 9.33
C ASP A 45 -21.71 12.00 8.63
N GLU A 46 -21.79 12.01 7.31
CA GLU A 46 -22.28 10.85 6.54
C GLU A 46 -21.35 9.62 6.73
N LEU A 47 -20.02 9.82 6.71
CA LEU A 47 -19.08 8.76 6.99
C LEU A 47 -19.22 8.25 8.43
N LYS A 48 -19.35 9.17 9.41
CA LYS A 48 -19.50 8.83 10.83
C LYS A 48 -20.76 8.04 11.09
N GLU A 49 -21.86 8.39 10.44
CA GLU A 49 -23.13 7.65 10.55
C GLU A 49 -23.00 6.24 9.96
N LYS A 50 -22.46 6.11 8.75
CA LYS A 50 -22.34 4.83 8.04
C LYS A 50 -21.36 3.86 8.70
N ILE A 51 -20.28 4.35 9.27
CA ILE A 51 -19.25 3.50 9.90
C ILE A 51 -19.65 3.01 11.29
N ALA A 52 -20.62 3.66 11.96
CA ALA A 52 -20.97 3.41 13.35
C ALA A 52 -21.44 1.96 13.61
N ASP A 53 -22.09 1.32 12.65
CA ASP A 53 -22.55 -0.06 12.73
C ASP A 53 -21.75 -1.06 11.88
N ALA A 54 -20.74 -0.58 11.12
CA ALA A 54 -19.88 -1.42 10.30
C ALA A 54 -18.89 -2.22 11.14
N HIS A 55 -18.69 -3.49 10.78
CA HIS A 55 -17.64 -4.35 11.36
C HIS A 55 -16.34 -4.29 10.54
N PHE A 56 -16.47 -4.15 9.24
CA PHE A 56 -15.37 -3.98 8.30
C PHE A 56 -15.66 -2.81 7.37
N ILE A 57 -14.64 -2.02 7.06
CA ILE A 57 -14.72 -0.98 6.04
C ILE A 57 -13.66 -1.20 4.98
N GLY A 58 -14.05 -1.07 3.71
CA GLY A 58 -13.17 -1.04 2.56
C GLY A 58 -13.16 0.34 1.93
N ILE A 59 -11.98 0.93 1.78
CA ILE A 59 -11.77 2.25 1.18
C ILE A 59 -10.68 2.17 0.11
N ARG A 60 -10.57 3.21 -0.71
CA ARG A 60 -9.41 3.41 -1.59
C ARG A 60 -8.56 4.58 -1.09
N SER A 61 -8.36 5.61 -1.89
CA SER A 61 -7.43 6.70 -1.57
C SER A 61 -8.09 8.01 -1.10
N ARG A 62 -9.41 8.13 -1.20
CA ARG A 62 -10.12 9.39 -0.95
C ARG A 62 -10.71 9.52 0.45
N THR A 63 -11.36 8.48 0.95
CA THR A 63 -12.00 8.49 2.28
C THR A 63 -10.95 8.55 3.37
N GLN A 64 -11.03 9.55 4.24
CA GLN A 64 -10.09 9.75 5.34
C GLN A 64 -10.64 9.13 6.62
N LEU A 65 -9.91 8.19 7.21
CA LEU A 65 -10.24 7.54 8.48
C LEU A 65 -9.35 8.13 9.58
N THR A 66 -9.82 9.23 10.15
CA THR A 66 -9.18 9.99 11.21
C THR A 66 -9.61 9.49 12.60
N ALA A 67 -8.93 9.93 13.66
CA ALA A 67 -9.23 9.52 15.03
C ALA A 67 -10.70 9.76 15.42
N ASP A 68 -11.27 10.91 15.02
CA ASP A 68 -12.68 11.26 15.29
C ASP A 68 -13.69 10.40 14.54
N VAL A 69 -13.33 9.89 13.35
CA VAL A 69 -14.14 8.89 12.62
C VAL A 69 -14.10 7.55 13.35
N PHE A 70 -12.92 7.12 13.81
CA PHE A 70 -12.79 5.88 14.60
C PHE A 70 -13.53 5.94 15.94
N ASP A 71 -13.68 7.12 16.55
CA ASP A 71 -14.47 7.29 17.78
C ASP A 71 -15.96 6.95 17.57
N CYS A 72 -16.48 7.10 16.37
CA CYS A 72 -17.82 6.70 15.98
C CYS A 72 -17.94 5.21 15.64
N ALA A 73 -16.83 4.57 15.24
CA ALA A 73 -16.79 3.20 14.68
C ALA A 73 -16.69 2.10 15.76
N LYS A 74 -17.66 2.04 16.68
CA LYS A 74 -17.61 1.16 17.87
C LYS A 74 -17.54 -0.34 17.58
N LYS A 75 -18.07 -0.77 16.44
CA LYS A 75 -18.09 -2.19 16.03
C LYS A 75 -16.96 -2.54 15.09
N LEU A 76 -16.21 -1.57 14.58
CA LEU A 76 -15.23 -1.77 13.55
C LEU A 76 -14.10 -2.68 14.04
N VAL A 77 -13.80 -3.72 13.29
CA VAL A 77 -12.79 -4.74 13.57
C VAL A 77 -11.55 -4.57 12.69
N ALA A 78 -11.76 -4.24 11.43
CA ALA A 78 -10.66 -3.99 10.51
C ALA A 78 -11.02 -3.03 9.38
N VAL A 79 -9.98 -2.44 8.81
CA VAL A 79 -9.99 -1.59 7.61
C VAL A 79 -9.26 -2.32 6.48
N GLY A 80 -9.85 -2.34 5.28
CA GLY A 80 -9.19 -2.73 4.04
C GLY A 80 -8.93 -1.52 3.16
N CYS A 81 -7.65 -1.19 2.93
CA CYS A 81 -7.24 -0.20 1.94
C CYS A 81 -7.08 -0.90 0.59
N PHE A 82 -8.03 -0.71 -0.32
CA PHE A 82 -7.99 -1.28 -1.67
C PHE A 82 -7.04 -0.48 -2.59
N CYS A 83 -5.81 -0.32 -2.11
CA CYS A 83 -4.67 0.38 -2.73
C CYS A 83 -3.37 0.00 -2.00
N ILE A 84 -2.22 0.51 -2.46
CA ILE A 84 -0.94 0.32 -1.76
C ILE A 84 -0.84 1.25 -0.55
N GLY A 85 -1.09 2.55 -0.75
CA GLY A 85 -0.94 3.58 0.29
C GLY A 85 -1.94 3.44 1.42
N THR A 86 -1.54 3.87 2.61
CA THR A 86 -2.40 3.89 3.81
C THR A 86 -2.43 5.28 4.46
N ASN A 87 -1.98 6.31 3.75
CA ASN A 87 -1.89 7.69 4.25
C ASN A 87 -3.26 8.28 4.63
N GLN A 88 -4.35 7.75 4.05
CA GLN A 88 -5.73 8.10 4.34
C GLN A 88 -6.27 7.48 5.64
N VAL A 89 -5.46 6.68 6.36
CA VAL A 89 -5.86 6.04 7.62
C VAL A 89 -4.91 6.47 8.73
N ASP A 90 -5.45 6.99 9.82
CA ASP A 90 -4.71 7.20 11.07
C ASP A 90 -4.40 5.84 11.71
N LEU A 91 -3.23 5.29 11.37
CA LEU A 91 -2.79 3.97 11.81
C LEU A 91 -2.60 3.88 13.32
N GLU A 92 -2.20 4.98 13.96
CA GLU A 92 -2.04 5.07 15.41
C GLU A 92 -3.40 4.98 16.11
N ALA A 93 -4.36 5.82 15.67
CA ALA A 93 -5.71 5.81 16.21
C ALA A 93 -6.42 4.46 16.00
N ALA A 94 -6.20 3.81 14.85
CA ALA A 94 -6.72 2.47 14.58
C ALA A 94 -6.12 1.43 15.54
N ARG A 95 -4.79 1.46 15.73
CA ARG A 95 -4.06 0.55 16.63
C ARG A 95 -4.55 0.69 18.07
N GLU A 96 -4.69 1.92 18.58
CA GLU A 96 -5.15 2.18 19.94
C GLU A 96 -6.57 1.66 20.22
N ARG A 97 -7.37 1.47 19.19
CA ARG A 97 -8.74 0.93 19.28
C ARG A 97 -8.83 -0.55 18.91
N GLY A 98 -7.71 -1.21 18.69
CA GLY A 98 -7.67 -2.63 18.31
C GLY A 98 -8.28 -2.90 16.94
N ILE A 99 -8.11 -1.98 15.98
CA ILE A 99 -8.59 -2.08 14.60
C ILE A 99 -7.41 -2.40 13.68
N ALA A 100 -7.42 -3.57 13.06
CA ALA A 100 -6.39 -3.98 12.11
C ALA A 100 -6.57 -3.26 10.77
N VAL A 101 -5.47 -2.90 10.12
CA VAL A 101 -5.48 -2.25 8.81
C VAL A 101 -4.71 -3.12 7.82
N PHE A 102 -5.33 -3.42 6.69
CA PHE A 102 -4.76 -4.21 5.59
C PHE A 102 -4.73 -3.38 4.31
N ASN A 103 -3.76 -3.64 3.45
CA ASN A 103 -3.64 -3.03 2.12
C ASN A 103 -3.26 -4.07 1.06
N ALA A 104 -3.07 -3.64 -0.19
CA ALA A 104 -2.59 -4.47 -1.30
C ALA A 104 -1.23 -3.97 -1.80
N PRO A 105 -0.11 -4.35 -1.16
CA PRO A 105 1.20 -3.80 -1.49
C PRO A 105 1.80 -4.33 -2.81
N TYR A 106 1.24 -5.41 -3.39
CA TYR A 106 1.86 -6.12 -4.51
C TYR A 106 1.00 -6.21 -5.77
N SER A 107 -0.31 -6.01 -5.66
CA SER A 107 -1.28 -6.31 -6.74
C SER A 107 -1.17 -5.41 -7.97
N ASN A 108 -0.52 -4.26 -7.89
CA ASN A 108 -0.28 -3.35 -9.02
C ASN A 108 1.18 -3.31 -9.49
N THR A 109 2.04 -4.17 -8.94
CA THR A 109 3.48 -4.20 -9.25
C THR A 109 3.76 -4.21 -10.75
N ARG A 110 3.07 -5.08 -11.49
CA ARG A 110 3.24 -5.22 -12.93
C ARG A 110 2.79 -3.98 -13.68
N SER A 111 1.67 -3.40 -13.32
CA SER A 111 1.11 -2.21 -13.98
C SER A 111 2.05 -1.01 -13.90
N VAL A 112 2.61 -0.75 -12.71
CA VAL A 112 3.58 0.34 -12.53
C VAL A 112 4.87 0.08 -13.32
N ALA A 113 5.40 -1.14 -13.30
CA ALA A 113 6.61 -1.48 -14.03
C ALA A 113 6.44 -1.32 -15.55
N GLU A 114 5.27 -1.68 -16.09
CA GLU A 114 4.93 -1.49 -17.51
C GLU A 114 4.79 -0.01 -17.89
N LEU A 115 4.12 0.80 -17.06
CA LEU A 115 4.01 2.24 -17.27
C LEU A 115 5.39 2.88 -17.35
N VAL A 116 6.24 2.65 -16.35
CA VAL A 116 7.61 3.20 -16.29
C VAL A 116 8.42 2.82 -17.52
N LEU A 117 8.34 1.57 -17.95
CA LEU A 117 9.08 1.09 -19.12
C LEU A 117 8.57 1.74 -20.41
N ALA A 118 7.26 1.89 -20.56
CA ALA A 118 6.65 2.60 -21.68
C ALA A 118 7.08 4.06 -21.72
N GLU A 119 7.04 4.76 -20.58
CA GLU A 119 7.48 6.16 -20.45
C GLU A 119 8.96 6.32 -20.80
N ALA A 120 9.82 5.40 -20.37
CA ALA A 120 11.22 5.39 -20.72
C ALA A 120 11.44 5.34 -22.26
N ILE A 121 10.71 4.46 -22.96
CA ILE A 121 10.77 4.33 -24.42
C ILE A 121 10.24 5.60 -25.09
N LEU A 122 9.09 6.11 -24.64
CA LEU A 122 8.47 7.31 -25.20
C LEU A 122 9.40 8.53 -25.10
N LEU A 123 10.05 8.72 -23.95
CA LEU A 123 10.96 9.83 -23.70
C LEU A 123 12.26 9.69 -24.50
N LEU A 124 12.87 8.49 -24.55
CA LEU A 124 14.06 8.24 -25.37
C LEU A 124 13.82 8.53 -26.86
N ARG A 125 12.60 8.33 -27.35
CA ARG A 125 12.20 8.56 -28.75
C ARG A 125 11.70 9.98 -28.99
N GLY A 126 11.50 10.78 -27.96
CA GLY A 126 10.89 12.10 -28.08
C GLY A 126 9.47 12.04 -28.64
N ILE A 127 8.69 11.03 -28.22
CA ILE A 127 7.32 10.85 -28.72
C ILE A 127 6.38 11.96 -28.23
N PRO A 128 6.44 12.41 -26.95
CA PRO A 128 5.47 13.40 -26.45
C PRO A 128 5.45 14.69 -27.31
N GLU A 129 6.59 15.32 -27.52
CA GLU A 129 6.68 16.56 -28.31
C GLU A 129 6.37 16.35 -29.80
N LYS A 130 6.80 15.21 -30.38
CA LYS A 130 6.51 14.90 -31.79
C LYS A 130 5.02 14.64 -31.99
N ASN A 131 4.38 13.88 -31.09
CA ASN A 131 2.94 13.65 -31.11
C ASN A 131 2.15 14.94 -31.00
N ALA A 132 2.49 15.77 -29.98
CA ALA A 132 1.84 17.07 -29.82
C ALA A 132 2.02 17.98 -31.02
N SER A 133 3.19 17.98 -31.67
CA SER A 133 3.45 18.72 -32.90
C SER A 133 2.55 18.25 -34.04
N CYS A 134 2.44 16.94 -34.29
CA CYS A 134 1.58 16.40 -35.33
C CYS A 134 0.11 16.79 -35.14
N HIS A 135 -0.40 16.75 -33.91
CA HIS A 135 -1.76 17.18 -33.60
C HIS A 135 -2.01 18.68 -33.88
N ARG A 136 -0.95 19.50 -33.82
CA ARG A 136 -1.01 20.95 -34.19
C ARG A 136 -0.71 21.21 -35.66
N GLY A 137 -0.59 20.18 -36.52
CA GLY A 137 -0.27 20.30 -37.94
C GLY A 137 1.22 20.46 -38.26
N GLY A 138 2.10 20.32 -37.29
CA GLY A 138 3.54 20.34 -37.47
C GLY A 138 4.09 18.98 -37.91
N TRP A 139 5.37 18.96 -38.38
CA TRP A 139 6.03 17.76 -38.86
C TRP A 139 7.50 17.75 -38.47
N ILE A 140 7.83 17.06 -37.33
CA ILE A 140 9.21 16.97 -36.81
C ILE A 140 9.80 15.61 -37.17
N LYS A 141 10.34 15.47 -38.38
CA LYS A 141 11.07 14.27 -38.83
C LYS A 141 12.55 14.45 -38.55
N SER A 142 13.02 14.00 -37.37
CA SER A 142 14.41 14.11 -36.96
C SER A 142 14.83 12.92 -36.09
N ALA A 143 16.08 12.47 -36.27
CA ALA A 143 16.73 11.49 -35.38
C ALA A 143 17.49 12.18 -34.20
N ALA A 144 17.57 13.51 -34.18
CA ALA A 144 18.20 14.22 -33.09
C ALA A 144 17.50 13.92 -31.76
N ASN A 145 18.29 13.61 -30.74
CA ASN A 145 17.82 13.23 -29.41
C ASN A 145 16.77 12.08 -29.39
N SER A 146 16.90 11.14 -30.35
CA SER A 146 16.07 9.95 -30.43
C SER A 146 16.95 8.71 -30.35
N PHE A 147 16.71 7.87 -29.33
CA PHE A 147 17.58 6.74 -29.01
C PHE A 147 16.79 5.45 -28.90
N GLU A 148 17.46 4.32 -29.17
CA GLU A 148 16.95 3.00 -28.81
C GLU A 148 17.14 2.74 -27.32
N ILE A 149 16.27 1.93 -26.72
CA ILE A 149 16.37 1.53 -25.31
C ILE A 149 17.48 0.48 -25.10
N ARG A 150 17.76 -0.36 -26.09
CA ARG A 150 18.81 -1.38 -26.05
C ARG A 150 20.16 -0.76 -25.72
N GLY A 151 20.89 -1.37 -24.78
CA GLY A 151 22.20 -0.92 -24.33
C GLY A 151 22.17 0.30 -23.40
N LYS A 152 21.00 0.91 -23.15
CA LYS A 152 20.87 1.98 -22.16
C LYS A 152 20.96 1.44 -20.75
N LYS A 153 21.48 2.27 -19.84
CA LYS A 153 21.62 1.96 -18.42
C LYS A 153 20.39 2.47 -17.66
N LEU A 154 19.65 1.55 -17.05
CA LEU A 154 18.55 1.88 -16.14
C LEU A 154 19.06 1.88 -14.71
N GLY A 155 18.93 3.00 -14.01
CA GLY A 155 19.18 3.14 -12.58
C GLY A 155 17.85 3.07 -11.81
N ILE A 156 17.72 2.10 -10.91
CA ILE A 156 16.54 1.90 -10.07
C ILE A 156 16.86 2.32 -8.64
N ILE A 157 16.13 3.27 -8.09
CA ILE A 157 16.21 3.67 -6.69
C ILE A 157 15.08 3.01 -5.92
N GLY A 158 15.41 2.04 -5.06
CA GLY A 158 14.45 1.16 -4.38
C GLY A 158 14.22 -0.15 -5.15
N TYR A 159 14.92 -1.22 -4.76
CA TYR A 159 14.82 -2.55 -5.40
C TYR A 159 13.84 -3.45 -4.65
N GLY A 160 12.61 -2.92 -4.45
CA GLY A 160 11.45 -3.65 -3.92
C GLY A 160 10.71 -4.40 -5.04
N SER A 161 9.43 -4.74 -4.80
CA SER A 161 8.62 -5.53 -5.75
C SER A 161 8.52 -4.89 -7.14
N ILE A 162 8.28 -3.57 -7.22
CA ILE A 162 8.16 -2.86 -8.50
C ILE A 162 9.54 -2.74 -9.17
N GLY A 163 10.57 -2.31 -8.43
CA GLY A 163 11.94 -2.17 -8.98
C GLY A 163 12.48 -3.50 -9.51
N THR A 164 12.24 -4.60 -8.79
CA THR A 164 12.60 -5.95 -9.24
C THR A 164 11.85 -6.36 -10.51
N GLN A 165 10.53 -6.13 -10.57
CA GLN A 165 9.74 -6.45 -11.76
C GLN A 165 10.19 -5.60 -12.96
N LEU A 166 10.46 -4.31 -12.75
CA LEU A 166 10.97 -3.42 -13.78
C LEU A 166 12.34 -3.89 -14.30
N SER A 167 13.25 -4.35 -13.41
CA SER A 167 14.56 -4.83 -13.83
C SER A 167 14.47 -6.01 -14.80
N VAL A 168 13.59 -6.96 -14.52
CA VAL A 168 13.37 -8.13 -15.39
C VAL A 168 12.82 -7.72 -16.76
N LEU A 169 11.88 -6.79 -16.80
CA LEU A 169 11.31 -6.28 -18.05
C LEU A 169 12.34 -5.48 -18.86
N ALA A 170 13.14 -4.64 -18.21
CA ALA A 170 14.17 -3.82 -18.83
C ALA A 170 15.29 -4.69 -19.43
N GLU A 171 15.73 -5.73 -18.72
CA GLU A 171 16.69 -6.69 -19.23
C GLU A 171 16.19 -7.38 -20.50
N ALA A 172 14.92 -7.77 -20.55
CA ALA A 172 14.33 -8.40 -21.74
C ALA A 172 14.35 -7.49 -22.97
N LEU A 173 14.42 -6.17 -22.79
CA LEU A 173 14.62 -5.19 -23.86
C LEU A 173 16.11 -4.85 -24.14
N GLY A 174 17.03 -5.55 -23.52
CA GLY A 174 18.47 -5.38 -23.70
C GLY A 174 19.06 -4.20 -22.97
N MET A 175 18.44 -3.70 -21.90
CA MET A 175 19.00 -2.71 -21.01
C MET A 175 20.04 -3.33 -20.04
N GLN A 176 20.97 -2.51 -19.57
CA GLN A 176 21.81 -2.80 -18.42
C GLN A 176 21.14 -2.21 -17.19
N VAL A 177 20.94 -3.01 -16.15
CA VAL A 177 20.21 -2.57 -14.96
C VAL A 177 21.16 -2.40 -13.78
N TYR A 178 21.08 -1.24 -13.14
CA TYR A 178 21.77 -0.91 -11.90
C TYR A 178 20.74 -0.47 -10.88
N PHE A 179 20.96 -0.78 -9.60
CA PHE A 179 20.06 -0.33 -8.56
C PHE A 179 20.76 0.10 -7.28
N TYR A 180 20.12 1.00 -6.56
CA TYR A 180 20.50 1.44 -5.22
C TYR A 180 19.35 1.12 -4.26
N ASP A 181 19.67 0.53 -3.12
CA ASP A 181 18.75 0.28 -2.01
C ASP A 181 19.51 0.48 -0.69
N THR A 182 18.81 0.85 0.37
CA THR A 182 19.39 1.04 1.72
C THR A 182 19.84 -0.26 2.38
N VAL A 183 19.37 -1.40 1.85
CA VAL A 183 19.76 -2.73 2.31
C VAL A 183 20.28 -3.57 1.14
N THR A 184 21.09 -4.56 1.44
CA THR A 184 21.54 -5.53 0.42
C THR A 184 20.37 -6.34 -0.09
N LYS A 185 20.18 -6.38 -1.41
CA LYS A 185 19.14 -7.13 -2.10
C LYS A 185 19.74 -8.19 -3.00
N LEU A 186 19.00 -9.28 -3.20
CA LEU A 186 19.37 -10.28 -4.20
C LEU A 186 19.08 -9.72 -5.60
N PRO A 187 20.11 -9.52 -6.45
CA PRO A 187 19.89 -9.04 -7.80
C PRO A 187 19.27 -10.13 -8.68
N LEU A 188 18.37 -9.76 -9.56
CA LEU A 188 17.80 -10.64 -10.59
C LEU A 188 18.35 -10.33 -11.96
N GLY A 189 18.60 -11.36 -12.76
CA GLY A 189 19.12 -11.22 -14.12
C GLY A 189 20.45 -10.49 -14.18
N ASN A 190 20.55 -9.45 -15.01
CA ASN A 190 21.75 -8.63 -15.18
C ASN A 190 21.84 -7.45 -14.20
N ALA A 191 20.89 -7.31 -13.26
CA ALA A 191 20.85 -6.20 -12.33
C ALA A 191 22.07 -6.22 -11.37
N GLN A 192 22.67 -5.05 -11.14
CA GLN A 192 23.82 -4.87 -10.26
C GLN A 192 23.53 -3.83 -9.20
N GLN A 193 23.73 -4.17 -7.91
CA GLN A 193 23.62 -3.21 -6.82
C GLN A 193 24.86 -2.34 -6.78
N VAL A 194 24.66 -1.01 -6.74
CA VAL A 194 25.72 -0.03 -6.48
C VAL A 194 25.72 0.36 -5.00
N GLY A 195 26.89 0.78 -4.51
CA GLY A 195 27.07 1.10 -3.10
C GLY A 195 26.58 2.49 -2.68
N ASP A 196 26.43 3.40 -3.64
CA ASP A 196 26.14 4.81 -3.40
C ASP A 196 25.10 5.36 -4.39
N LEU A 197 24.26 6.28 -3.91
CA LEU A 197 23.22 6.92 -4.73
C LEU A 197 23.84 7.74 -5.87
N TYR A 198 24.89 8.50 -5.60
CA TYR A 198 25.53 9.36 -6.61
C TYR A 198 26.26 8.56 -7.68
N GLU A 199 26.80 7.38 -7.33
CA GLU A 199 27.29 6.41 -8.31
C GLU A 199 26.20 6.02 -9.30
N LEU A 200 24.98 5.67 -8.80
CA LEU A 200 23.83 5.35 -9.65
C LEU A 200 23.47 6.52 -10.57
N LEU A 201 23.33 7.71 -10.00
CA LEU A 201 22.92 8.92 -10.73
C LEU A 201 23.89 9.26 -11.86
N GLY A 202 25.20 9.19 -11.62
CA GLY A 202 26.24 9.45 -12.62
C GLY A 202 26.37 8.37 -13.70
N LEU A 203 25.89 7.15 -13.41
CA LEU A 203 25.99 6.00 -14.32
C LEU A 203 24.79 5.87 -15.26
N ALA A 204 23.56 6.16 -14.77
CA ALA A 204 22.32 5.84 -15.43
C ALA A 204 21.96 6.82 -16.57
N ASP A 205 21.41 6.27 -17.66
CA ASP A 205 20.77 7.05 -18.73
C ASP A 205 19.31 7.37 -18.39
N ILE A 206 18.68 6.49 -17.60
CA ILE A 206 17.31 6.62 -17.08
C ILE A 206 17.35 6.29 -15.60
N VAL A 207 16.80 7.16 -14.76
CA VAL A 207 16.64 6.94 -13.32
C VAL A 207 15.17 6.79 -13.01
N SER A 208 14.79 5.70 -12.34
CA SER A 208 13.43 5.42 -11.92
C SER A 208 13.33 5.20 -10.41
N LEU A 209 12.33 5.82 -9.79
CA LEU A 209 12.12 5.84 -8.35
C LEU A 209 11.04 4.85 -7.93
N HIS A 210 11.35 4.00 -6.94
CA HIS A 210 10.45 2.98 -6.38
C HIS A 210 10.59 2.88 -4.86
N VAL A 211 10.67 4.03 -4.20
CA VAL A 211 10.81 4.14 -2.75
C VAL A 211 9.48 4.50 -2.08
N PRO A 212 9.23 4.07 -0.82
CA PRO A 212 8.08 4.51 -0.05
C PRO A 212 8.20 5.98 0.38
N GLU A 213 7.10 6.57 0.83
CA GLU A 213 7.09 7.87 1.49
C GLU A 213 7.51 7.71 2.96
N LEU A 214 8.69 8.19 3.27
CA LEU A 214 9.30 8.18 4.61
C LEU A 214 10.00 9.52 4.86
N PRO A 215 10.28 9.89 6.12
CA PRO A 215 11.11 11.07 6.40
C PRO A 215 12.47 11.05 5.69
N SER A 216 13.06 9.86 5.51
CA SER A 216 14.35 9.68 4.83
C SER A 216 14.29 9.78 3.31
N THR A 217 13.11 9.62 2.70
CA THR A 217 12.92 9.72 1.24
C THR A 217 12.28 11.04 0.82
N GLN A 218 11.86 11.85 1.78
CA GLN A 218 11.28 13.16 1.49
C GLN A 218 12.34 14.07 0.84
N TRP A 219 12.04 14.54 -0.36
CA TRP A 219 12.91 15.41 -1.17
C TRP A 219 14.30 14.83 -1.42
N MET A 220 14.43 13.50 -1.42
CA MET A 220 15.73 12.85 -1.63
C MET A 220 16.33 13.11 -3.02
N ILE A 221 15.52 13.51 -3.99
CA ILE A 221 15.95 13.91 -5.31
C ILE A 221 15.68 15.43 -5.45
N GLY A 222 16.63 16.19 -4.99
CA GLY A 222 16.68 17.65 -5.09
C GLY A 222 17.59 18.14 -6.20
N GLU A 223 17.91 19.42 -6.19
CA GLU A 223 18.77 20.05 -7.20
C GLU A 223 20.14 19.36 -7.31
N LYS A 224 20.77 19.06 -6.18
CA LYS A 224 22.09 18.42 -6.13
C LYS A 224 22.09 17.03 -6.77
N GLU A 225 21.10 16.22 -6.47
CA GLU A 225 20.95 14.87 -7.02
C GLU A 225 20.61 14.93 -8.51
N ILE A 226 19.73 15.83 -8.91
CA ILE A 226 19.39 16.04 -10.33
C ILE A 226 20.64 16.47 -11.12
N ARG A 227 21.45 17.38 -10.57
CA ARG A 227 22.70 17.82 -11.22
C ARG A 227 23.79 16.74 -11.25
N ALA A 228 23.74 15.77 -10.35
CA ALA A 228 24.63 14.60 -10.35
C ALA A 228 24.23 13.55 -11.42
N MET A 229 23.02 13.61 -11.97
CA MET A 229 22.62 12.77 -13.09
C MET A 229 23.42 13.10 -14.34
N LYS A 230 23.56 12.13 -15.23
CA LYS A 230 24.20 12.36 -16.54
C LYS A 230 23.48 13.47 -17.31
N LYS A 231 24.26 14.33 -17.97
CA LYS A 231 23.66 15.25 -18.94
C LYS A 231 22.91 14.44 -20.03
N GLY A 232 21.68 14.81 -20.29
CA GLY A 232 20.83 14.09 -21.23
C GLY A 232 20.14 12.85 -20.65
N ALA A 233 20.18 12.64 -19.34
CA ALA A 233 19.43 11.58 -18.68
C ALA A 233 17.93 11.90 -18.56
N ILE A 234 17.16 10.88 -18.19
CA ILE A 234 15.71 10.93 -17.97
C ILE A 234 15.42 10.55 -16.52
N LEU A 235 14.50 11.28 -15.87
CA LEU A 235 14.00 10.96 -14.53
C LEU A 235 12.54 10.51 -14.61
N ILE A 236 12.22 9.37 -13.98
CA ILE A 236 10.86 8.83 -13.89
C ILE A 236 10.47 8.66 -12.41
N ASN A 237 9.33 9.25 -12.02
CA ASN A 237 8.76 9.10 -10.69
C ASN A 237 7.32 8.60 -10.75
N ALA A 238 7.13 7.32 -10.52
CA ALA A 238 5.84 6.67 -10.28
C ALA A 238 5.78 6.07 -8.86
N ALA A 239 6.52 6.68 -7.90
CA ALA A 239 6.61 6.24 -6.52
C ALA A 239 5.75 7.09 -5.57
N ARG A 240 6.29 8.26 -5.14
CA ARG A 240 5.60 9.23 -4.28
C ARG A 240 5.97 10.66 -4.67
N GLY A 241 5.00 11.57 -4.61
CA GLY A 241 5.18 12.96 -5.06
C GLY A 241 6.22 13.74 -4.27
N THR A 242 6.31 13.47 -2.97
CA THR A 242 7.26 14.15 -2.06
C THR A 242 8.72 13.69 -2.22
N VAL A 243 9.02 12.73 -3.09
CA VAL A 243 10.40 12.23 -3.30
C VAL A 243 11.23 13.19 -4.14
N VAL A 244 10.62 13.91 -5.09
CA VAL A 244 11.30 14.79 -6.06
C VAL A 244 10.93 16.26 -5.85
N ARG A 245 11.93 17.15 -5.88
CA ARG A 245 11.74 18.59 -5.96
C ARG A 245 11.36 18.97 -7.39
N LEU A 246 10.09 19.21 -7.66
CA LEU A 246 9.58 19.45 -9.02
C LEU A 246 10.10 20.75 -9.62
N GLU A 247 10.37 21.80 -8.82
CA GLU A 247 10.95 23.05 -9.25
C GLU A 247 12.38 22.84 -9.79
N ALA A 248 13.20 22.07 -9.07
CA ALA A 248 14.56 21.75 -9.49
C ALA A 248 14.56 20.88 -10.77
N LEU A 249 13.61 19.97 -10.88
CA LEU A 249 13.41 19.16 -12.09
C LEU A 249 13.02 20.03 -13.29
N ALA A 250 12.09 20.98 -13.11
CA ALA A 250 11.67 21.89 -14.16
C ALA A 250 12.84 22.73 -14.70
N GLU A 251 13.68 23.26 -13.82
CA GLU A 251 14.87 24.02 -14.21
C GLU A 251 15.90 23.17 -14.97
N ALA A 252 16.14 21.93 -14.50
CA ALA A 252 17.06 21.01 -15.18
C ALA A 252 16.59 20.56 -16.57
N ILE A 253 15.29 20.57 -16.82
CA ILE A 253 14.73 20.30 -18.16
C ILE A 253 14.83 21.54 -19.04
N LYS A 254 14.54 22.75 -18.51
CA LYS A 254 14.63 24.02 -19.25
C LYS A 254 16.06 24.33 -19.72
N ASP A 255 17.05 24.02 -18.89
CA ASP A 255 18.48 24.23 -19.22
C ASP A 255 19.13 23.03 -19.95
N GLU A 256 18.31 22.05 -20.36
CA GLU A 256 18.75 20.87 -21.11
C GLU A 256 19.80 20.00 -20.39
N HIS A 257 19.86 20.06 -19.06
CA HIS A 257 20.65 19.09 -18.28
C HIS A 257 20.00 17.71 -18.35
N LEU A 258 18.66 17.61 -18.13
CA LEU A 258 17.87 16.42 -18.41
C LEU A 258 17.11 16.59 -19.72
N ILE A 259 16.99 15.51 -20.51
CA ILE A 259 16.26 15.56 -21.77
C ILE A 259 14.77 15.28 -21.63
N GLY A 260 14.32 14.87 -20.47
CA GLY A 260 12.90 14.63 -20.21
C GLY A 260 12.64 14.01 -18.84
N ALA A 261 11.38 13.98 -18.47
CA ALA A 261 10.91 13.32 -17.26
C ALA A 261 9.51 12.73 -17.44
N ALA A 262 9.17 11.71 -16.63
CA ALA A 262 7.81 11.23 -16.47
C ALA A 262 7.44 11.26 -14.98
N ILE A 263 6.33 11.89 -14.67
CA ILE A 263 5.86 12.10 -13.29
C ILE A 263 4.40 11.68 -13.19
N ASP A 264 4.17 10.61 -12.45
CA ASP A 264 2.83 10.05 -12.19
C ASP A 264 2.26 10.50 -10.84
N VAL A 265 3.10 11.03 -9.94
CA VAL A 265 2.77 11.37 -8.56
C VAL A 265 3.25 12.76 -8.19
N PHE A 266 2.46 13.50 -7.38
CA PHE A 266 2.73 14.91 -7.09
C PHE A 266 2.67 15.19 -5.58
N PRO A 267 3.40 16.19 -5.07
CA PRO A 267 3.31 16.59 -3.65
C PRO A 267 1.90 17.05 -3.24
N VAL A 268 1.19 17.66 -4.18
CA VAL A 268 -0.21 18.06 -4.04
C VAL A 268 -0.97 17.53 -5.25
N GLU A 269 -1.95 16.67 -4.97
CA GLU A 269 -2.78 16.05 -6.01
C GLU A 269 -4.22 16.57 -5.88
N PRO A 270 -4.93 16.83 -6.99
CA PRO A 270 -6.35 17.18 -6.99
C PRO A 270 -7.19 16.11 -6.26
N LYS A 271 -8.14 16.55 -5.45
CA LYS A 271 -9.05 15.64 -4.72
C LYS A 271 -10.15 15.07 -5.61
N SER A 272 -10.44 15.73 -6.72
CA SER A 272 -11.43 15.30 -7.71
C SER A 272 -10.95 15.60 -9.13
N ASN A 273 -11.61 14.99 -10.12
CA ASN A 273 -11.31 15.22 -11.54
C ASN A 273 -11.72 16.64 -12.01
N ASP A 274 -12.48 17.38 -11.21
CA ASP A 274 -12.97 18.72 -11.54
C ASP A 274 -12.06 19.83 -10.98
N GLU A 275 -11.08 19.48 -10.14
CA GLU A 275 -10.09 20.43 -9.62
C GLU A 275 -8.96 20.65 -10.62
N GLU A 276 -8.50 21.89 -10.74
CA GLU A 276 -7.38 22.22 -11.60
C GLU A 276 -6.09 21.66 -11.04
N PHE A 277 -5.34 21.00 -11.91
CA PHE A 277 -4.02 20.46 -11.58
C PHE A 277 -2.93 21.52 -11.79
N GLU A 278 -2.15 21.81 -10.76
CA GLU A 278 -1.05 22.75 -10.80
C GLU A 278 0.31 22.03 -10.62
N SER A 279 1.26 22.36 -11.49
CA SER A 279 2.63 21.83 -11.42
C SER A 279 3.61 22.74 -12.18
N PRO A 280 4.84 22.94 -11.67
CA PRO A 280 5.88 23.68 -12.40
C PRO A 280 6.34 22.97 -13.70
N LEU A 281 5.91 21.74 -13.91
CA LEU A 281 6.25 20.92 -15.09
C LEU A 281 5.24 21.09 -16.24
N ARG A 282 4.10 21.75 -16.01
CA ARG A 282 3.09 21.99 -17.08
C ARG A 282 3.67 22.78 -18.21
N GLY A 283 3.39 22.37 -19.43
CA GLY A 283 3.83 23.05 -20.66
C GLY A 283 5.25 22.74 -21.08
N LEU A 284 5.97 21.87 -20.39
CA LEU A 284 7.30 21.41 -20.82
C LEU A 284 7.15 20.24 -21.82
N ASP A 285 7.63 20.42 -23.05
CA ASP A 285 7.35 19.52 -24.18
C ASP A 285 7.89 18.09 -24.00
N ARG A 286 8.94 17.90 -23.20
CA ARG A 286 9.59 16.60 -22.96
C ARG A 286 9.26 16.00 -21.60
N VAL A 287 8.09 16.36 -21.07
CA VAL A 287 7.61 15.85 -19.81
C VAL A 287 6.30 15.10 -20.04
N ILE A 288 6.20 13.88 -19.52
CA ILE A 288 4.97 13.12 -19.41
C ILE A 288 4.41 13.35 -18.01
N LEU A 289 3.17 13.81 -17.92
CA LEU A 289 2.44 13.98 -16.67
C LEU A 289 1.22 13.07 -16.71
N THR A 290 1.10 12.19 -15.71
CA THR A 290 -0.03 11.29 -15.57
C THR A 290 -0.67 11.44 -14.19
N PRO A 291 -2.01 11.33 -14.07
CA PRO A 291 -2.74 11.65 -12.86
C PRO A 291 -2.78 10.48 -11.86
N HIS A 292 -1.62 10.02 -11.40
CA HIS A 292 -1.42 8.92 -10.43
C HIS A 292 -2.10 7.62 -10.87
N ILE A 293 -1.81 7.18 -12.09
CA ILE A 293 -2.44 6.04 -12.74
C ILE A 293 -1.56 4.77 -12.80
N GLY A 294 -0.36 4.79 -12.22
CA GLY A 294 0.56 3.66 -12.27
C GLY A 294 -0.08 2.32 -11.84
N GLY A 295 -0.96 2.36 -10.84
CA GLY A 295 -1.75 1.20 -10.40
C GLY A 295 -3.17 1.10 -10.96
N SER A 296 -3.55 1.95 -11.93
CA SER A 296 -4.94 2.07 -12.38
C SER A 296 -5.21 1.26 -13.65
N THR A 297 -4.86 -0.01 -13.67
CA THR A 297 -5.25 -0.96 -14.72
C THR A 297 -6.40 -1.85 -14.25
N ALA A 298 -7.17 -2.41 -15.19
CA ALA A 298 -8.28 -3.30 -14.88
C ALA A 298 -7.81 -4.53 -14.08
N GLU A 299 -6.69 -5.11 -14.47
CA GLU A 299 -6.07 -6.28 -13.84
C GLU A 299 -5.60 -5.94 -12.41
N ALA A 300 -4.93 -4.79 -12.22
CA ALA A 300 -4.49 -4.37 -10.90
C ALA A 300 -5.69 -4.14 -9.96
N GLN A 301 -6.75 -3.47 -10.43
CA GLN A 301 -7.95 -3.24 -9.61
C GLN A 301 -8.66 -4.55 -9.25
N ALA A 302 -8.72 -5.51 -10.17
CA ALA A 302 -9.27 -6.84 -9.89
C ALA A 302 -8.44 -7.59 -8.85
N ASN A 303 -7.11 -7.59 -8.99
CA ASN A 303 -6.18 -8.25 -8.07
C ASN A 303 -6.18 -7.59 -6.68
N ILE A 304 -6.21 -6.25 -6.61
CA ILE A 304 -6.35 -5.50 -5.37
C ILE A 304 -7.65 -5.87 -4.65
N GLY A 305 -8.75 -5.95 -5.41
CA GLY A 305 -10.06 -6.35 -4.88
C GLY A 305 -10.01 -7.73 -4.23
N LEU A 306 -9.41 -8.70 -4.89
CA LEU A 306 -9.24 -10.05 -4.39
C LEU A 306 -8.34 -10.09 -3.16
N GLU A 307 -7.12 -9.53 -3.26
CA GLU A 307 -6.10 -9.56 -2.20
C GLU A 307 -6.61 -9.00 -0.87
N VAL A 308 -7.20 -7.80 -0.90
CA VAL A 308 -7.69 -7.17 0.34
C VAL A 308 -8.90 -7.90 0.91
N ALA A 309 -9.85 -8.33 0.06
CA ALA A 309 -11.01 -9.08 0.53
C ALA A 309 -10.61 -10.40 1.18
N GLU A 310 -9.66 -11.15 0.61
CA GLU A 310 -9.15 -12.38 1.22
C GLU A 310 -8.49 -12.14 2.58
N LYS A 311 -7.72 -11.04 2.74
CA LYS A 311 -7.11 -10.66 4.02
C LYS A 311 -8.18 -10.37 5.08
N LEU A 312 -9.22 -9.60 4.71
CA LEU A 312 -10.34 -9.32 5.60
C LEU A 312 -11.11 -10.59 5.99
N VAL A 313 -11.35 -11.50 5.04
CA VAL A 313 -11.98 -12.80 5.30
C VAL A 313 -11.14 -13.62 6.28
N LYS A 314 -9.83 -13.77 6.03
CA LYS A 314 -8.91 -14.51 6.91
C LYS A 314 -8.87 -13.92 8.32
N TYR A 315 -8.82 -12.60 8.44
CA TYR A 315 -8.85 -11.94 9.75
C TYR A 315 -10.20 -12.10 10.45
N SER A 316 -11.30 -12.07 9.71
CA SER A 316 -12.62 -12.31 10.26
C SER A 316 -12.82 -13.76 10.71
N ASP A 317 -12.42 -14.73 9.90
CA ASP A 317 -12.71 -16.16 10.10
C ASP A 317 -11.77 -16.83 11.10
N ASN A 318 -10.48 -16.47 11.09
CA ASN A 318 -9.51 -17.15 11.97
C ASN A 318 -8.57 -16.22 12.73
N GLY A 319 -8.64 -14.90 12.53
CA GLY A 319 -7.78 -13.94 13.22
C GLY A 319 -6.40 -13.75 12.61
N THR A 320 -6.09 -14.33 11.44
CA THR A 320 -4.79 -14.15 10.77
C THR A 320 -4.54 -12.68 10.44
N SER A 321 -3.43 -12.12 10.95
CA SER A 321 -3.05 -10.72 10.77
C SER A 321 -1.87 -10.52 9.80
N VAL A 322 -1.53 -11.53 9.00
CA VAL A 322 -0.46 -11.45 7.98
C VAL A 322 -0.73 -10.29 7.02
N SER A 323 0.29 -9.49 6.76
CA SER A 323 0.24 -8.24 5.98
C SER A 323 -0.61 -7.12 6.59
N SER A 324 -0.90 -7.16 7.89
CA SER A 324 -1.43 -6.00 8.59
C SER A 324 -0.35 -4.91 8.69
N VAL A 325 -0.73 -3.66 8.41
CA VAL A 325 0.23 -2.54 8.41
C VAL A 325 0.43 -1.91 9.79
N ASN A 326 -0.44 -2.22 10.75
CA ASN A 326 -0.42 -1.61 12.09
C ASN A 326 -0.41 -2.61 13.25
N PHE A 327 -0.55 -3.90 12.99
CA PHE A 327 -0.47 -4.98 13.97
C PHE A 327 0.70 -5.92 13.70
N PRO A 328 1.17 -6.66 14.74
CA PRO A 328 2.07 -7.78 14.54
C PRO A 328 1.45 -8.84 13.63
N GLU A 329 2.25 -9.43 12.75
CA GLU A 329 1.79 -10.45 11.81
C GLU A 329 1.76 -11.82 12.48
N VAL A 330 0.60 -12.46 12.48
CA VAL A 330 0.40 -13.83 12.94
C VAL A 330 -0.32 -14.63 11.87
N ALA A 331 0.34 -15.68 11.38
CA ALA A 331 -0.28 -16.69 10.52
C ALA A 331 -0.89 -17.79 11.39
N LEU A 332 -2.19 -18.02 11.23
CA LEU A 332 -2.94 -18.93 12.09
C LEU A 332 -3.48 -20.13 11.30
N PRO A 333 -3.34 -21.36 11.84
CA PRO A 333 -3.97 -22.53 11.25
C PRO A 333 -5.51 -22.48 11.45
N ALA A 334 -6.23 -23.32 10.74
CA ALA A 334 -7.63 -23.60 11.03
C ALA A 334 -7.79 -24.13 12.47
N HIS A 335 -8.92 -23.88 13.10
CA HIS A 335 -9.20 -24.25 14.49
C HIS A 335 -10.52 -25.08 14.63
N PRO A 336 -10.69 -26.17 13.89
CA PRO A 336 -11.93 -26.92 13.88
C PRO A 336 -12.27 -27.47 15.27
N GLY A 337 -13.52 -27.22 15.72
CA GLY A 337 -14.02 -27.68 17.00
C GLY A 337 -13.43 -27.00 18.24
N LYS A 338 -12.66 -25.93 18.07
CA LYS A 338 -12.15 -25.09 19.16
C LYS A 338 -12.70 -23.68 19.04
N HIS A 339 -12.81 -23.00 20.18
CA HIS A 339 -13.07 -21.57 20.22
C HIS A 339 -11.74 -20.83 20.32
N ARG A 340 -11.59 -19.82 19.48
CA ARG A 340 -10.38 -19.00 19.36
C ARG A 340 -10.61 -17.64 19.98
N LEU A 341 -9.82 -17.32 20.98
CA LEU A 341 -9.81 -16.03 21.65
C LEU A 341 -8.72 -15.15 21.03
N LEU A 342 -9.09 -13.99 20.55
CA LEU A 342 -8.18 -12.98 20.01
C LEU A 342 -8.07 -11.86 21.05
N HIS A 343 -6.84 -11.56 21.46
CA HIS A 343 -6.56 -10.55 22.48
C HIS A 343 -5.45 -9.61 22.00
N ILE A 344 -5.80 -8.34 21.91
CA ILE A 344 -4.90 -7.24 21.57
C ILE A 344 -4.62 -6.46 22.85
N HIS A 345 -3.34 -6.25 23.17
CA HIS A 345 -2.93 -5.57 24.39
C HIS A 345 -1.75 -4.63 24.16
N ARG A 346 -1.56 -3.69 25.04
CA ARG A 346 -0.35 -2.88 25.08
C ARG A 346 0.84 -3.77 25.40
N ASN A 347 1.95 -3.59 24.68
CA ASN A 347 3.16 -4.39 24.93
C ASN A 347 3.90 -3.87 26.18
N ILE A 348 3.41 -4.26 27.35
CA ILE A 348 3.99 -3.91 28.65
C ILE A 348 4.32 -5.18 29.45
N PRO A 349 5.36 -5.15 30.32
CA PRO A 349 5.74 -6.30 31.12
C PRO A 349 4.59 -6.83 31.99
N GLY A 350 4.46 -8.15 32.10
CA GLY A 350 3.49 -8.80 32.96
C GLY A 350 2.20 -9.25 32.28
N VAL A 351 1.77 -8.64 31.16
CA VAL A 351 0.48 -8.94 30.51
C VAL A 351 0.33 -10.41 30.17
N MET A 352 1.37 -11.04 29.60
CA MET A 352 1.31 -12.49 29.28
C MET A 352 1.21 -13.37 30.52
N SER A 353 1.82 -12.97 31.64
CA SER A 353 1.67 -13.67 32.91
C SER A 353 0.23 -13.60 33.42
N ASP A 354 -0.37 -12.40 33.36
CA ASP A 354 -1.75 -12.18 33.77
C ASP A 354 -2.76 -12.94 32.88
N ILE A 355 -2.54 -12.94 31.55
CA ILE A 355 -3.34 -13.74 30.61
C ILE A 355 -3.27 -15.23 30.98
N ASN A 356 -2.06 -15.80 31.11
CA ASN A 356 -1.92 -17.21 31.41
C ASN A 356 -2.51 -17.58 32.80
N LYS A 357 -2.42 -16.67 33.76
CA LYS A 357 -3.04 -16.83 35.08
C LYS A 357 -4.56 -16.92 35.01
N VAL A 358 -5.19 -16.12 34.13
CA VAL A 358 -6.66 -16.20 33.91
C VAL A 358 -7.07 -17.64 33.55
N PHE A 359 -6.33 -18.31 32.68
CA PHE A 359 -6.66 -19.68 32.27
C PHE A 359 -6.35 -20.69 33.38
N ALA A 360 -5.19 -20.55 34.05
CA ALA A 360 -4.79 -21.44 35.14
C ALA A 360 -5.75 -21.37 36.34
N ASP A 361 -6.11 -20.17 36.80
CA ASP A 361 -6.98 -19.96 37.96
C ASP A 361 -8.43 -20.45 37.71
N ASN A 362 -8.85 -20.52 36.45
CA ASN A 362 -10.18 -21.00 36.06
C ASN A 362 -10.19 -22.44 35.54
N GLY A 363 -9.06 -23.16 35.63
CA GLY A 363 -8.96 -24.55 35.17
C GLY A 363 -9.17 -24.74 33.67
N ILE A 364 -8.91 -23.72 32.86
CA ILE A 364 -9.09 -23.75 31.42
C ILE A 364 -7.81 -24.23 30.75
N ASN A 365 -7.90 -25.32 30.00
CA ASN A 365 -6.79 -25.83 29.22
C ASN A 365 -6.62 -25.07 27.91
N ILE A 366 -5.39 -24.60 27.61
CA ILE A 366 -5.01 -23.97 26.36
C ILE A 366 -4.57 -25.05 25.38
N SER A 367 -5.25 -25.20 24.25
CA SER A 367 -4.90 -26.18 23.21
C SER A 367 -3.95 -25.60 22.13
N GLY A 368 -3.89 -24.27 22.02
CA GLY A 368 -2.97 -23.55 21.15
C GLY A 368 -2.79 -22.11 21.60
N GLN A 369 -1.56 -21.58 21.50
CA GLN A 369 -1.27 -20.17 21.83
C GLN A 369 -0.27 -19.61 20.81
N PHE A 370 -0.61 -18.50 20.21
CA PHE A 370 0.19 -17.78 19.23
C PHE A 370 0.36 -16.35 19.69
N LEU A 371 1.58 -15.86 19.75
CA LEU A 371 1.91 -14.51 20.18
C LEU A 371 2.90 -13.89 19.21
N GLN A 372 2.60 -12.65 18.81
CA GLN A 372 3.57 -11.74 18.22
C GLN A 372 3.42 -10.36 18.85
N THR A 373 4.54 -9.66 19.00
CA THR A 373 4.59 -8.32 19.56
C THR A 373 5.41 -7.39 18.66
N ASN A 374 5.08 -6.13 18.66
CA ASN A 374 5.96 -5.06 18.23
C ASN A 374 6.26 -4.15 19.42
N ASP A 375 6.89 -3.01 19.20
CA ASP A 375 7.27 -2.05 20.25
C ASP A 375 6.07 -1.49 21.05
N LYS A 376 4.86 -1.54 20.52
CA LYS A 376 3.66 -0.91 21.08
C LYS A 376 2.56 -1.86 21.51
N VAL A 377 2.29 -2.89 20.71
CA VAL A 377 1.18 -3.83 20.93
C VAL A 377 1.61 -5.28 20.84
N GLY A 378 0.95 -6.12 21.62
CA GLY A 378 0.96 -7.56 21.48
C GLY A 378 -0.36 -8.06 20.93
N TYR A 379 -0.29 -9.07 20.07
CA TYR A 379 -1.43 -9.80 19.55
C TYR A 379 -1.26 -11.27 19.93
N VAL A 380 -2.11 -11.73 20.87
CA VAL A 380 -2.13 -13.12 21.30
C VAL A 380 -3.43 -13.79 20.90
N VAL A 381 -3.30 -15.00 20.38
CA VAL A 381 -4.42 -15.84 19.94
C VAL A 381 -4.37 -17.14 20.72
N ILE A 382 -5.48 -17.51 21.36
CA ILE A 382 -5.55 -18.65 22.27
C ILE A 382 -6.72 -19.54 21.86
N ASP A 383 -6.44 -20.81 21.61
CA ASP A 383 -7.45 -21.82 21.32
C ASP A 383 -7.82 -22.58 22.58
N VAL A 384 -9.12 -22.65 22.88
CA VAL A 384 -9.69 -23.33 24.05
C VAL A 384 -10.88 -24.21 23.66
N ASP A 385 -11.30 -25.08 24.57
CA ASP A 385 -12.54 -25.82 24.38
C ASP A 385 -13.77 -24.91 24.50
N ALA A 386 -14.80 -25.20 23.72
CA ALA A 386 -16.00 -24.36 23.58
C ALA A 386 -16.71 -24.06 24.91
N ALA A 387 -16.65 -24.97 25.86
CA ALA A 387 -17.33 -24.83 27.17
C ALA A 387 -16.81 -23.64 28.01
N TYR A 388 -15.60 -23.16 27.75
CA TYR A 388 -14.94 -22.14 28.57
C TYR A 388 -14.82 -20.77 27.91
N SER A 389 -15.25 -20.62 26.67
CA SER A 389 -14.93 -19.42 25.87
C SER A 389 -15.55 -18.14 26.42
N ASP A 390 -16.77 -18.17 26.94
CA ASP A 390 -17.46 -16.99 27.48
C ASP A 390 -16.76 -16.48 28.77
N LEU A 391 -16.44 -17.40 29.69
CA LEU A 391 -15.71 -17.06 30.91
C LEU A 391 -14.30 -16.52 30.59
N ALA A 392 -13.60 -17.19 29.69
CA ALA A 392 -12.26 -16.76 29.28
C ALA A 392 -12.28 -15.38 28.65
N LEU A 393 -13.26 -15.10 27.76
CA LEU A 393 -13.42 -13.78 27.12
C LEU A 393 -13.68 -12.68 28.17
N GLU A 394 -14.61 -12.92 29.12
CA GLU A 394 -14.91 -11.97 30.20
C GLU A 394 -13.67 -11.64 31.03
N LYS A 395 -12.91 -12.66 31.41
CA LYS A 395 -11.71 -12.48 32.23
C LYS A 395 -10.56 -11.81 31.47
N LEU A 396 -10.37 -12.15 30.18
CA LEU A 396 -9.36 -11.50 29.35
C LEU A 396 -9.62 -10.01 29.15
N GLN A 397 -10.90 -9.59 29.10
CA GLN A 397 -11.24 -8.17 29.02
C GLN A 397 -10.82 -7.36 30.26
N GLN A 398 -10.64 -8.03 31.42
CA GLN A 398 -10.24 -7.42 32.67
C GLN A 398 -8.72 -7.36 32.87
N VAL A 399 -7.94 -8.00 32.02
CA VAL A 399 -6.46 -7.99 32.09
C VAL A 399 -5.95 -6.56 31.86
N PRO A 400 -5.10 -6.02 32.75
CA PRO A 400 -4.51 -4.69 32.57
C PRO A 400 -3.75 -4.58 31.24
N GLY A 401 -3.96 -3.47 30.53
CA GLY A 401 -3.35 -3.26 29.21
C GLY A 401 -4.13 -3.86 28.02
N THR A 402 -5.26 -4.53 28.27
CA THR A 402 -6.16 -4.99 27.20
C THR A 402 -6.68 -3.82 26.38
N ILE A 403 -6.50 -3.89 25.06
CA ILE A 403 -7.08 -2.95 24.11
C ILE A 403 -8.40 -3.51 23.57
N ARG A 404 -8.39 -4.77 23.13
CA ARG A 404 -9.56 -5.43 22.58
C ARG A 404 -9.47 -6.94 22.69
N SER A 405 -10.61 -7.58 22.96
CA SER A 405 -10.73 -9.04 22.92
C SER A 405 -11.97 -9.43 22.12
N ARG A 406 -11.90 -10.55 21.41
CA ARG A 406 -13.06 -11.16 20.73
C ARG A 406 -12.86 -12.66 20.63
N VAL A 407 -13.95 -13.38 20.35
CA VAL A 407 -13.92 -14.84 20.19
C VAL A 407 -14.42 -15.22 18.80
N LEU A 408 -13.80 -16.25 18.25
CA LEU A 408 -14.20 -16.93 17.01
C LEU A 408 -14.46 -18.40 17.30
N PHE A 409 -15.37 -19.04 16.54
CA PHE A 409 -15.67 -20.47 16.62
C PHE A 409 -16.02 -21.06 15.27
#